data_6c72839da1ee88c035133e02bed132fc
#
_entry.id   6c72839da1ee88c035133e02bed132fc
#
_cell.length_a   1.000
_cell.length_b   1.000
_cell.length_c   1.000
_cell.angle_alpha   90.00
_cell.angle_beta   90.00
_cell.angle_gamma   90.00
#
_symmetry.space_group_name_H-M   'P 1'
#
loop_
_entity.id
_entity.type
_entity.pdbx_description
1 polymer ?
#
loop_
_entity_poly.entity_id
_entity_poly.type
_entity_poly.pdbx_seq_one_letter_code
_entity_poly.pdbx_strand_id
1 'polypeptide(L)'
;MRCWCWALMMLPVMALPLNIDAATGAWSDSASGPSLGVRGNWLMTPALKAPSAAPGTITVVNWRYQLSVPAPSGLVVRLCAPQRCVEIEGGNGSTRELANISADETLHLAFGFQGRGALPPGLRVVSSSVTVNYQ
;
A
#
# COMPACT_ATOMS: atom_id res chain seq x y z
N MET A 1 21.92 -3.18 69.96
CA MET A 1 21.97 -3.48 69.35
C MET A 1 21.76 -3.15 68.16
N ARG A 2 21.68 -3.37 67.23
CA ARG A 2 21.67 -2.90 66.20
C ARG A 2 20.64 -3.18 65.37
N CYS A 3 20.06 -2.36 64.89
CA CYS A 3 19.07 -2.35 64.08
C CYS A 3 19.52 -2.58 62.74
N TRP A 4 19.32 -3.57 62.29
CA TRP A 4 19.62 -3.84 61.03
C TRP A 4 18.54 -3.55 60.22
N CYS A 5 18.40 -2.36 59.97
CA CYS A 5 17.44 -1.97 59.00
C CYS A 5 17.89 -2.51 57.69
N TRP A 6 17.50 -3.61 57.49
CA TRP A 6 17.70 -4.12 56.26
C TRP A 6 16.71 -3.45 55.43
N ALA A 7 17.15 -2.48 54.81
CA ALA A 7 16.37 -2.01 53.73
C ALA A 7 16.20 -3.13 52.78
N LEU A 8 15.12 -3.74 52.90
CA LEU A 8 14.70 -4.59 51.87
C LEU A 8 14.62 -3.75 50.68
N MET A 9 15.60 -3.84 49.87
CA MET A 9 15.53 -3.24 48.62
C MET A 9 14.55 -3.96 47.83
N MET A 10 13.37 -3.53 47.90
CA MET A 10 12.41 -3.92 46.97
C MET A 10 12.74 -3.24 45.68
N LEU A 11 13.42 -3.94 44.86
CA LEU A 11 13.58 -3.52 43.52
C LEU A 11 12.22 -3.43 42.89
N PRO A 12 11.83 -2.24 42.42
CA PRO A 12 10.60 -2.19 41.66
C PRO A 12 10.74 -3.04 40.44
N VAL A 13 9.96 -4.04 40.37
CA VAL A 13 9.83 -4.79 39.17
C VAL A 13 9.21 -3.86 38.18
N MET A 14 10.04 -3.28 37.36
CA MET A 14 9.51 -2.54 36.28
C MET A 14 8.90 -3.52 35.31
N ALA A 15 7.66 -3.73 35.44
CA ALA A 15 6.91 -4.36 34.40
C ALA A 15 6.94 -3.44 33.21
N LEU A 16 7.85 -3.71 32.32
CA LEU A 16 7.81 -3.07 31.03
C LEU A 16 6.50 -3.44 30.37
N PRO A 17 5.72 -2.47 29.93
CA PRO A 17 4.56 -2.81 29.15
C PRO A 17 5.06 -3.53 27.94
N LEU A 18 4.76 -4.78 27.88
CA LEU A 18 4.89 -5.50 26.66
C LEU A 18 3.90 -4.87 25.71
N ASN A 19 4.41 -4.03 24.89
CA ASN A 19 3.62 -3.63 23.77
C ASN A 19 3.48 -4.85 22.90
N ILE A 20 2.44 -5.55 23.13
CA ILE A 20 1.98 -6.57 22.22
C ILE A 20 1.20 -5.85 21.13
N ASP A 21 1.66 -4.72 20.74
CA ASP A 21 1.08 -4.12 19.59
C ASP A 21 1.52 -4.95 18.41
N ALA A 22 0.55 -5.38 17.65
CA ALA A 22 0.82 -5.94 16.37
C ALA A 22 1.90 -5.07 15.75
N ALA A 23 2.98 -5.68 15.35
CA ALA A 23 4.10 -4.98 14.80
C ALA A 23 3.60 -4.05 13.70
N THR A 24 3.67 -2.75 13.95
CA THR A 24 3.48 -1.79 12.88
C THR A 24 4.61 -1.98 11.90
N GLY A 25 4.28 -1.99 10.65
CA GLY A 25 5.27 -2.17 9.62
C GLY A 25 4.84 -1.54 8.32
N ALA A 26 5.70 -1.66 7.34
CA ALA A 26 5.41 -1.21 5.99
C ALA A 26 6.18 -2.08 5.01
N TRP A 27 5.58 -2.29 3.85
CA TRP A 27 6.27 -2.90 2.73
C TRP A 27 6.01 -2.09 1.48
N SER A 28 6.92 -2.18 0.54
CA SER A 28 6.81 -1.52 -0.75
C SER A 28 7.11 -2.49 -1.87
N ASP A 29 6.46 -2.29 -2.98
CA ASP A 29 6.74 -3.03 -4.20
C ASP A 29 6.45 -2.14 -5.40
N SER A 30 7.05 -2.47 -6.52
CA SER A 30 6.87 -1.72 -7.76
C SER A 30 6.83 -2.66 -8.94
N ALA A 31 6.22 -2.17 -10.02
CA ALA A 31 6.08 -2.92 -11.26
C ALA A 31 6.06 -1.96 -12.44
N SER A 32 6.34 -2.48 -13.63
CA SER A 32 6.27 -1.76 -14.89
C SER A 32 5.11 -2.29 -15.71
N GLY A 33 4.57 -1.44 -16.58
CA GLY A 33 3.44 -1.81 -17.42
C GLY A 33 2.12 -1.65 -16.72
N PRO A 34 1.02 -1.84 -17.44
CA PRO A 34 0.91 -2.30 -18.82
C PRO A 34 1.07 -1.21 -19.87
N SER A 35 1.05 -1.60 -21.13
CA SER A 35 0.89 -0.67 -22.23
C SER A 35 -0.59 -0.40 -22.45
N LEU A 36 -0.93 0.86 -22.72
CA LEU A 36 -2.31 1.31 -22.81
C LEU A 36 -2.59 1.70 -24.26
N GLY A 37 -3.46 0.97 -24.92
CA GLY A 37 -3.68 1.15 -26.35
C GLY A 37 -5.07 1.62 -26.75
N VAL A 38 -6.09 1.30 -25.99
CA VAL A 38 -7.48 1.51 -26.38
C VAL A 38 -8.29 2.01 -25.20
N ARG A 39 -9.13 3.01 -25.45
CA ARG A 39 -10.09 3.48 -24.45
C ARG A 39 -11.14 2.41 -24.20
N GLY A 40 -11.61 2.34 -22.98
CA GLY A 40 -12.64 1.39 -22.59
C GLY A 40 -12.10 0.08 -22.03
N ASN A 41 -10.83 -0.20 -22.17
CA ASN A 41 -10.22 -1.41 -21.60
C ASN A 41 -9.57 -1.08 -20.27
N TRP A 42 -9.83 -1.93 -19.28
CA TRP A 42 -9.14 -1.85 -18.00
C TRP A 42 -7.95 -2.79 -18.03
N LEU A 43 -6.79 -2.26 -17.71
CA LEU A 43 -5.56 -3.03 -17.65
C LEU A 43 -4.94 -2.87 -16.28
N MET A 44 -4.43 -3.96 -15.74
CA MET A 44 -3.84 -3.97 -14.39
C MET A 44 -2.34 -4.10 -14.46
N THR A 45 -1.67 -3.52 -13.48
CA THR A 45 -0.25 -3.77 -13.28
C THR A 45 -0.02 -5.24 -12.92
N PRO A 46 1.21 -5.72 -13.09
CA PRO A 46 1.60 -6.96 -12.42
C PRO A 46 1.36 -6.86 -10.92
N ALA A 47 1.28 -8.00 -10.29
CA ALA A 47 0.99 -8.08 -8.87
C ALA A 47 2.02 -7.33 -8.02
N LEU A 48 1.53 -6.52 -7.09
CA LEU A 48 2.34 -5.82 -6.09
C LEU A 48 2.16 -6.58 -4.79
N LYS A 49 3.25 -7.12 -4.26
CA LYS A 49 3.21 -8.05 -3.13
C LYS A 49 4.22 -7.68 -2.07
N ALA A 50 3.91 -8.04 -0.85
CA ALA A 50 4.89 -7.97 0.22
C ALA A 50 6.07 -8.89 -0.09
N PRO A 51 7.30 -8.42 0.09
CA PRO A 51 8.49 -9.25 -0.14
C PRO A 51 8.64 -10.36 0.89
N SER A 52 7.97 -10.24 2.02
CA SER A 52 7.94 -11.25 3.07
C SER A 52 6.60 -11.16 3.77
N ALA A 53 6.29 -12.13 4.62
CA ALA A 53 5.03 -12.15 5.33
C ALA A 53 4.81 -10.85 6.09
N ALA A 54 3.63 -10.26 5.92
CA ALA A 54 3.22 -9.04 6.59
C ALA A 54 2.03 -9.35 7.48
N PRO A 55 2.24 -9.49 8.79
CA PRO A 55 1.14 -9.77 9.71
C PRO A 55 0.30 -8.51 9.93
N GLY A 56 -0.98 -8.71 10.20
CA GLY A 56 -1.86 -7.60 10.52
C GLY A 56 -2.67 -7.13 9.34
N THR A 57 -3.14 -5.91 9.43
CA THR A 57 -4.05 -5.34 8.43
C THR A 57 -3.55 -3.99 7.94
N ILE A 58 -3.95 -3.67 6.73
CA ILE A 58 -3.61 -2.39 6.10
C ILE A 58 -4.22 -1.24 6.89
N THR A 59 -3.45 -0.18 7.06
CA THR A 59 -3.93 1.10 7.58
C THR A 59 -3.99 2.15 6.49
N VAL A 60 -2.87 2.41 5.84
CA VAL A 60 -2.75 3.41 4.78
C VAL A 60 -1.92 2.83 3.66
N VAL A 61 -2.33 3.09 2.43
CA VAL A 61 -1.54 2.75 1.25
C VAL A 61 -1.14 4.05 0.56
N ASN A 62 0.15 4.21 0.32
CA ASN A 62 0.66 5.27 -0.52
C ASN A 62 0.92 4.70 -1.90
N TRP A 63 0.56 5.45 -2.93
CA TRP A 63 0.80 5.02 -4.30
C TRP A 63 1.56 6.08 -5.08
N ARG A 64 2.21 5.60 -6.12
CA ARG A 64 2.86 6.46 -7.11
C ARG A 64 2.87 5.74 -8.43
N TYR A 65 2.54 6.42 -9.50
CA TYR A 65 2.71 5.86 -10.84
C TYR A 65 3.16 6.94 -11.80
N GLN A 66 3.76 6.50 -12.89
CA GLN A 66 4.24 7.40 -13.92
C GLN A 66 3.89 6.81 -15.28
N LEU A 67 3.31 7.65 -16.13
CA LEU A 67 3.03 7.30 -17.52
C LEU A 67 4.15 7.77 -18.41
N SER A 68 4.30 7.14 -19.57
CA SER A 68 5.34 7.48 -20.53
C SER A 68 5.14 8.85 -21.18
N VAL A 69 3.91 9.33 -21.20
CA VAL A 69 3.53 10.65 -21.72
C VAL A 69 2.48 11.24 -20.79
N PRO A 70 2.21 12.56 -20.86
CA PRO A 70 1.13 13.13 -20.07
C PRO A 70 -0.18 12.41 -20.34
N ALA A 71 -0.95 12.17 -19.28
CA ALA A 71 -2.17 11.40 -19.37
C ALA A 71 -3.19 12.05 -20.29
N PRO A 72 -3.66 11.34 -21.31
CA PRO A 72 -4.82 11.80 -22.08
C PRO A 72 -6.04 11.95 -21.16
N SER A 73 -7.03 12.72 -21.61
CA SER A 73 -8.26 12.92 -20.85
C SER A 73 -9.00 11.61 -20.64
N GLY A 74 -9.72 11.50 -19.54
CA GLY A 74 -10.56 10.33 -19.25
C GLY A 74 -9.86 9.23 -18.48
N LEU A 75 -8.64 9.46 -18.01
CA LEU A 75 -7.93 8.46 -17.17
C LEU A 75 -8.66 8.26 -15.85
N VAL A 76 -8.90 6.99 -15.54
CA VAL A 76 -9.40 6.57 -14.23
C VAL A 76 -8.46 5.50 -13.71
N VAL A 77 -8.00 5.67 -12.49
CA VAL A 77 -7.07 4.74 -11.86
C VAL A 77 -7.69 4.20 -10.59
N ARG A 78 -7.58 2.91 -10.38
CA ARG A 78 -8.05 2.25 -9.16
C ARG A 78 -6.94 1.46 -8.53
N LEU A 79 -6.93 1.47 -7.22
CA LEU A 79 -6.04 0.62 -6.44
C LEU A 79 -6.89 -0.53 -5.94
N CYS A 80 -6.50 -1.74 -6.31
CA CYS A 80 -7.33 -2.92 -6.09
C CYS A 80 -6.64 -3.95 -5.22
N ALA A 81 -7.33 -4.39 -4.19
CA ALA A 81 -7.09 -5.64 -3.48
C ALA A 81 -8.12 -6.66 -3.96
N PRO A 82 -7.96 -7.95 -3.68
CA PRO A 82 -8.96 -8.93 -4.12
C PRO A 82 -10.38 -8.63 -3.67
N GLN A 83 -10.55 -8.04 -2.47
CA GLN A 83 -11.87 -7.78 -1.91
C GLN A 83 -12.46 -6.45 -2.33
N ARG A 84 -11.62 -5.50 -2.72
CA ARG A 84 -12.08 -4.12 -2.88
C ARG A 84 -11.14 -3.34 -3.78
N CYS A 85 -11.73 -2.55 -4.68
CA CYS A 85 -11.02 -1.53 -5.44
C CYS A 85 -11.46 -0.16 -4.98
N VAL A 86 -10.52 0.77 -4.93
CA VAL A 86 -10.82 2.17 -4.61
C VAL A 86 -10.27 3.06 -5.70
N GLU A 87 -11.04 4.07 -6.06
CA GLU A 87 -10.60 5.04 -7.05
C GLU A 87 -9.59 5.99 -6.42
N ILE A 88 -8.50 6.24 -7.12
CA ILE A 88 -7.45 7.13 -6.66
C ILE A 88 -7.26 8.27 -7.64
N GLU A 89 -6.83 9.41 -7.14
CA GLU A 89 -6.64 10.61 -7.95
C GLU A 89 -5.19 11.07 -7.91
N GLY A 90 -4.68 11.44 -9.09
CA GLY A 90 -3.33 11.93 -9.21
C GLY A 90 -2.29 10.83 -9.27
N GLY A 91 -1.10 11.20 -9.70
CA GLY A 91 0.01 10.26 -9.89
C GLY A 91 0.68 9.82 -8.60
N ASN A 92 0.33 10.42 -7.47
CA ASN A 92 0.79 9.99 -6.14
C ASN A 92 -0.22 10.45 -5.09
N GLY A 93 -0.24 9.75 -3.98
CA GLY A 93 -1.14 10.08 -2.89
C GLY A 93 -1.21 8.95 -1.87
N SER A 94 -2.19 9.04 -1.00
CA SER A 94 -2.45 8.03 0.00
C SER A 94 -3.94 7.82 0.20
N THR A 95 -4.30 6.62 0.63
CA THR A 95 -5.69 6.28 0.91
C THR A 95 -5.80 5.40 2.14
N ARG A 96 -6.88 5.58 2.89
CA ARG A 96 -7.26 4.71 4.00
C ARG A 96 -8.40 3.77 3.63
N GLU A 97 -8.85 3.82 2.39
CA GLU A 97 -10.04 3.08 1.98
C GLU A 97 -9.79 1.58 1.81
N LEU A 98 -8.54 1.14 1.86
CA LEU A 98 -8.19 -0.28 1.92
C LEU A 98 -7.88 -0.75 3.34
N ALA A 99 -8.19 0.05 4.35
CA ALA A 99 -7.97 -0.33 5.74
C ALA A 99 -8.71 -1.62 6.08
N ASN A 100 -8.14 -2.37 7.02
CA ASN A 100 -8.67 -3.63 7.53
C ASN A 100 -8.58 -4.82 6.58
N ILE A 101 -8.00 -4.65 5.42
CA ILE A 101 -7.65 -5.76 4.54
C ILE A 101 -6.33 -6.33 5.04
N SER A 102 -6.14 -7.64 4.90
CA SER A 102 -4.89 -8.28 5.33
C SER A 102 -3.69 -7.60 4.66
N ALA A 103 -2.67 -7.31 5.45
CA ALA A 103 -1.47 -6.65 4.95
C ALA A 103 -0.68 -7.50 3.94
N ASP A 104 -0.98 -8.80 3.89
CA ASP A 104 -0.34 -9.74 2.98
C ASP A 104 -1.02 -9.83 1.62
N GLU A 105 -2.11 -9.11 1.43
CA GLU A 105 -2.86 -9.19 0.19
C GLU A 105 -2.11 -8.58 -0.97
N THR A 106 -2.29 -9.19 -2.13
CA THR A 106 -1.73 -8.68 -3.39
C THR A 106 -2.53 -7.48 -3.86
N LEU A 107 -1.84 -6.45 -4.29
CA LEU A 107 -2.46 -5.25 -4.82
C LEU A 107 -2.13 -5.08 -6.30
N HIS A 108 -3.02 -4.39 -7.00
CA HIS A 108 -2.82 -3.98 -8.38
C HIS A 108 -3.28 -2.53 -8.54
N LEU A 109 -2.64 -1.80 -9.43
CA LEU A 109 -3.26 -0.59 -9.95
C LEU A 109 -3.93 -0.95 -11.26
N ALA A 110 -5.16 -0.50 -11.43
CA ALA A 110 -5.93 -0.69 -12.64
C ALA A 110 -6.08 0.65 -13.36
N PHE A 111 -5.77 0.66 -14.63
CA PHE A 111 -5.83 1.86 -15.45
C PHE A 111 -6.88 1.69 -16.53
N GLY A 112 -7.73 2.69 -16.67
CA GLY A 112 -8.74 2.71 -17.69
C GLY A 112 -8.91 4.12 -18.23
N PHE A 113 -9.36 4.22 -19.47
CA PHE A 113 -9.69 5.51 -20.09
C PHE A 113 -11.14 5.47 -20.53
N GLN A 114 -11.88 6.49 -20.15
CA GLN A 114 -13.27 6.62 -20.57
C GLN A 114 -13.35 6.94 -22.05
N GLY A 115 -14.44 6.51 -22.68
CA GLY A 115 -14.68 6.77 -24.08
C GLY A 115 -14.29 5.60 -24.98
N ARG A 116 -14.09 5.90 -26.24
CA ARG A 116 -13.77 4.93 -27.28
C ARG A 116 -12.62 5.43 -28.12
N GLY A 117 -11.94 4.51 -28.78
CA GLY A 117 -10.91 4.82 -29.73
C GLY A 117 -9.51 4.51 -29.23
N ALA A 118 -8.57 4.75 -30.11
CA ALA A 118 -7.16 4.50 -29.83
C ALA A 118 -6.59 5.56 -28.91
N LEU A 119 -5.68 5.13 -28.04
CA LEU A 119 -4.85 6.02 -27.25
C LEU A 119 -3.57 6.35 -28.02
N PRO A 120 -2.83 7.39 -27.63
CA PRO A 120 -1.58 7.70 -28.29
C PRO A 120 -0.63 6.52 -28.32
N PRO A 121 0.09 6.30 -29.42
CA PRO A 121 1.04 5.21 -29.51
C PRO A 121 2.15 5.38 -28.47
N GLY A 122 2.61 4.28 -27.90
CA GLY A 122 3.67 4.29 -26.89
C GLY A 122 3.23 4.67 -25.50
N LEU A 123 1.94 4.89 -25.29
CA LEU A 123 1.43 5.16 -23.95
C LEU A 123 1.52 3.89 -23.10
N ARG A 124 2.24 3.97 -22.01
CA ARG A 124 2.40 2.88 -21.09
C ARG A 124 2.62 3.37 -19.67
N VAL A 125 2.39 2.51 -18.72
CA VAL A 125 2.73 2.77 -17.34
C VAL A 125 4.20 2.44 -17.16
N VAL A 126 5.02 3.46 -16.99
CA VAL A 126 6.46 3.27 -16.84
C VAL A 126 6.77 2.57 -15.55
N SER A 127 6.12 3.02 -14.48
CA SER A 127 6.31 2.42 -13.15
C SER A 127 5.07 2.67 -12.31
N SER A 128 4.80 1.74 -11.44
CA SER A 128 3.81 1.86 -10.38
C SER A 128 4.40 1.33 -9.11
N SER A 129 4.18 2.02 -8.01
CA SER A 129 4.65 1.55 -6.72
C SER A 129 3.61 1.81 -5.65
N VAL A 130 3.62 0.95 -4.66
CA VAL A 130 2.79 1.11 -3.47
C VAL A 130 3.66 0.93 -2.25
N THR A 131 3.33 1.67 -1.20
CA THR A 131 3.84 1.44 0.14
C THR A 131 2.64 1.16 1.02
N VAL A 132 2.60 -0.04 1.56
CA VAL A 132 1.49 -0.49 2.41
C VAL A 132 1.94 -0.36 3.85
N ASN A 133 1.27 0.51 4.59
CA ASN A 133 1.47 0.63 6.03
C ASN A 133 0.45 -0.26 6.72
N TYR A 134 0.90 -1.01 7.70
CA TYR A 134 0.05 -1.98 8.37
C TYR A 134 0.33 -2.04 9.88
N GLN A 135 -0.61 -2.67 10.53
CA GLN A 135 -0.58 -2.70 11.98
C GLN A 135 -1.26 -3.99 12.48
#